data_d3b942e8772764e68f1ee6f6a19f1006
#
_entry.id   d3b942e8772764e68f1ee6f6a19f1006
#
_cell.length_a   1.000
_cell.length_b   1.000
_cell.length_c   1.000
_cell.angle_alpha   90.00
_cell.angle_beta   90.00
_cell.angle_gamma   90.00
#
_symmetry.space_group_name_H-M   'P 1'
#
loop_
_entity.id
_entity.type
_entity.pdbx_description
1 polymer ?
#
loop_
_entity_poly.entity_id
_entity_poly.type
_entity_poly.pdbx_seq_one_letter_code
_entity_poly.pdbx_strand_id
1 'polypeptide(L)'
;MKKEKIYLLPGLMTDERLWERLKPYLEDSYELIHIPLPKSYDFEEINLIIEKYFKEEKVNLLGFSLGSYIATYYAIKNPHRIKRVFNLAGSPSASHPIEIVRREIKLKEIEKKGFFSLPYEKAISLLEEKNQNDTQLVDTIVDMFTSLGEENYVYQLKSTFYRKDLHEELKELEFPIYYYYSTKDRLLNHASIKKLEELKHPHIKLFNREGYSHNIPLEEPELLSKYIKMWLEN
;
A
#
# COMPACT_ATOMS: atom_id res chain seq x y z
N MET A 1 15.00 -17.30 -19.03
CA MET A 1 15.69 -16.29 -18.23
C MET A 1 15.04 -16.25 -16.84
N LYS A 2 15.79 -15.94 -15.77
CA LYS A 2 15.23 -15.80 -14.43
C LYS A 2 14.36 -14.52 -14.41
N LYS A 3 13.08 -14.64 -13.99
CA LYS A 3 12.18 -13.48 -13.89
C LYS A 3 12.69 -12.51 -12.83
N GLU A 4 12.57 -11.21 -13.10
CA GLU A 4 12.83 -10.18 -12.09
C GLU A 4 11.74 -10.20 -11.03
N LYS A 5 12.14 -10.09 -9.76
CA LYS A 5 11.21 -10.19 -8.64
C LYS A 5 10.67 -8.83 -8.23
N ILE A 6 9.40 -8.82 -7.86
CA ILE A 6 8.71 -7.69 -7.26
C ILE A 6 8.14 -8.15 -5.92
N TYR A 7 8.59 -7.54 -4.84
CA TYR A 7 8.08 -7.78 -3.50
C TYR A 7 6.89 -6.85 -3.22
N LEU A 8 5.77 -7.44 -2.83
CA LEU A 8 4.47 -6.77 -2.72
C LEU A 8 4.04 -6.67 -1.26
N LEU A 9 3.92 -5.45 -0.75
CA LEU A 9 3.41 -5.14 0.58
C LEU A 9 1.95 -4.69 0.47
N PRO A 10 0.98 -5.41 1.05
CA PRO A 10 -0.44 -5.05 1.01
C PRO A 10 -0.76 -3.85 1.90
N GLY A 11 -1.99 -3.38 1.85
CA GLY A 11 -2.51 -2.34 2.72
C GLY A 11 -3.18 -2.87 3.99
N LEU A 12 -3.81 -1.97 4.72
CA LEU A 12 -4.60 -2.31 5.90
C LEU A 12 -5.75 -3.25 5.50
N MET A 13 -5.82 -4.40 6.18
CA MET A 13 -6.84 -5.43 5.97
C MET A 13 -6.94 -5.93 4.53
N THR A 14 -5.79 -6.00 3.85
CA THR A 14 -5.65 -6.66 2.55
C THR A 14 -4.54 -7.71 2.60
N ASP A 15 -4.65 -8.76 1.80
CA ASP A 15 -3.71 -9.88 1.69
C ASP A 15 -3.34 -10.17 0.22
N GLU A 16 -2.86 -11.37 -0.10
CA GLU A 16 -2.44 -11.75 -1.46
C GLU A 16 -3.54 -11.63 -2.51
N ARG A 17 -4.82 -11.74 -2.12
CA ARG A 17 -5.98 -11.58 -3.01
C ARG A 17 -6.06 -10.18 -3.63
N LEU A 18 -5.47 -9.18 -2.97
CA LEU A 18 -5.34 -7.83 -3.53
C LEU A 18 -4.70 -7.82 -4.92
N TRP A 19 -3.79 -8.77 -5.17
CA TRP A 19 -2.97 -8.82 -6.37
C TRP A 19 -3.51 -9.77 -7.45
N GLU A 20 -4.59 -10.53 -7.17
CA GLU A 20 -5.10 -11.58 -8.06
C GLU A 20 -5.46 -11.05 -9.45
N ARG A 21 -6.14 -9.90 -9.52
CA ARG A 21 -6.50 -9.29 -10.81
C ARG A 21 -5.32 -8.65 -11.54
N LEU A 22 -4.27 -8.26 -10.82
CA LEU A 22 -3.04 -7.69 -11.39
C LEU A 22 -2.08 -8.76 -11.91
N LYS A 23 -2.02 -9.90 -11.23
CA LYS A 23 -1.08 -10.98 -11.49
C LYS A 23 -1.03 -11.42 -12.95
N PRO A 24 -2.14 -11.67 -13.67
CA PRO A 24 -2.13 -12.10 -15.07
C PRO A 24 -1.41 -11.12 -16.02
N TYR A 25 -1.33 -9.84 -15.69
CA TYR A 25 -0.68 -8.82 -16.51
C TYR A 25 0.85 -8.75 -16.33
N LEU A 26 1.39 -9.39 -15.29
CA LEU A 26 2.79 -9.27 -14.88
C LEU A 26 3.51 -10.61 -14.82
N GLU A 27 2.82 -11.71 -14.48
CA GLU A 27 3.44 -12.99 -14.13
C GLU A 27 4.22 -13.67 -15.26
N ASP A 28 3.96 -13.34 -16.53
CA ASP A 28 4.76 -13.87 -17.64
C ASP A 28 6.21 -13.38 -17.61
N SER A 29 6.43 -12.13 -17.17
CA SER A 29 7.74 -11.46 -17.19
C SER A 29 8.37 -11.33 -15.81
N TYR A 30 7.57 -11.30 -14.75
CA TYR A 30 7.99 -11.01 -13.38
C TYR A 30 7.54 -12.08 -12.40
N GLU A 31 8.30 -12.24 -11.32
CA GLU A 31 7.92 -13.06 -10.17
C GLU A 31 7.35 -12.15 -9.07
N LEU A 32 6.06 -12.29 -8.78
CA LEU A 32 5.38 -11.51 -7.75
C LEU A 32 5.45 -12.23 -6.41
N ILE A 33 6.04 -11.61 -5.41
CA ILE A 33 6.23 -12.17 -4.08
C ILE A 33 5.44 -11.35 -3.07
N HIS A 34 4.33 -11.89 -2.61
CA HIS A 34 3.54 -11.28 -1.55
C HIS A 34 4.25 -11.42 -0.19
N ILE A 35 4.30 -10.32 0.56
CA ILE A 35 4.78 -10.27 1.94
C ILE A 35 3.61 -9.84 2.82
N PRO A 36 3.09 -10.70 3.69
CA PRO A 36 2.02 -10.32 4.60
C PRO A 36 2.51 -9.25 5.59
N LEU A 37 1.64 -8.33 5.97
CA LEU A 37 2.00 -7.32 6.96
C LEU A 37 2.26 -7.98 8.32
N PRO A 38 3.40 -7.70 8.95
CA PRO A 38 3.72 -8.23 10.28
C PRO A 38 2.75 -7.73 11.35
N LYS A 39 2.49 -8.57 12.35
CA LYS A 39 1.74 -8.21 13.56
C LYS A 39 2.62 -7.39 14.51
N SER A 40 2.94 -6.17 14.10
CA SER A 40 3.67 -5.21 14.90
C SER A 40 3.16 -3.79 14.59
N TYR A 41 3.34 -2.89 15.53
CA TYR A 41 3.14 -1.46 15.34
C TYR A 41 4.46 -0.66 15.37
N ASP A 42 5.58 -1.35 15.55
CA ASP A 42 6.92 -0.77 15.45
C ASP A 42 7.48 -0.96 14.04
N PHE A 43 7.75 0.13 13.33
CA PHE A 43 8.25 0.09 11.96
C PHE A 43 9.68 -0.46 11.85
N GLU A 44 10.50 -0.38 12.90
CA GLU A 44 11.82 -1.03 12.90
C GLU A 44 11.67 -2.56 12.99
N GLU A 45 10.77 -3.06 13.84
CA GLU A 45 10.46 -4.49 13.90
C GLU A 45 9.84 -4.98 12.58
N ILE A 46 8.89 -4.22 12.00
CA ILE A 46 8.30 -4.51 10.69
C ILE A 46 9.42 -4.66 9.64
N ASN A 47 10.37 -3.72 9.59
CA ASN A 47 11.49 -3.77 8.67
C ASN A 47 12.32 -5.06 8.81
N LEU A 48 12.66 -5.45 10.03
CA LEU A 48 13.43 -6.69 10.31
C LEU A 48 12.68 -7.95 9.86
N ILE A 49 11.35 -7.93 9.94
CA ILE A 49 10.53 -9.08 9.54
C ILE A 49 10.41 -9.17 8.02
N ILE A 50 10.10 -8.06 7.33
CA ILE A 50 9.95 -8.06 5.86
C ILE A 50 11.27 -8.36 5.17
N GLU A 51 12.40 -7.94 5.72
CA GLU A 51 13.72 -8.21 5.16
C GLU A 51 14.03 -9.70 5.02
N LYS A 52 13.48 -10.56 5.89
CA LYS A 52 13.65 -12.02 5.82
C LYS A 52 13.10 -12.65 4.52
N TYR A 53 12.19 -11.95 3.85
CA TYR A 53 11.63 -12.39 2.56
C TYR A 53 12.56 -12.09 1.38
N PHE A 54 13.46 -11.10 1.51
CA PHE A 54 14.30 -10.64 0.43
C PHE A 54 15.44 -11.61 0.16
N LYS A 55 15.51 -12.13 -1.07
CA LYS A 55 16.52 -13.09 -1.50
C LYS A 55 17.62 -12.44 -2.36
N GLU A 56 17.36 -11.27 -2.90
CA GLU A 56 18.28 -10.49 -3.71
C GLU A 56 19.04 -9.48 -2.82
N GLU A 57 20.22 -9.06 -3.29
CA GLU A 57 20.99 -7.98 -2.66
C GLU A 57 20.22 -6.66 -2.70
N LYS A 58 19.63 -6.34 -3.86
CA LYS A 58 18.73 -5.19 -4.05
C LYS A 58 17.37 -5.62 -4.58
N VAL A 59 16.31 -5.06 -4.04
CA VAL A 59 14.94 -5.46 -4.33
C VAL A 59 14.12 -4.37 -5.02
N ASN A 60 13.16 -4.79 -5.85
CA ASN A 60 12.06 -3.94 -6.29
C ASN A 60 10.91 -4.10 -5.30
N LEU A 61 10.55 -3.03 -4.61
CA LEU A 61 9.55 -3.04 -3.55
C LEU A 61 8.32 -2.24 -3.96
N LEU A 62 7.17 -2.89 -4.02
CA LEU A 62 5.89 -2.25 -4.30
C LEU A 62 5.03 -2.31 -3.04
N GLY A 63 4.59 -1.16 -2.56
CA GLY A 63 3.70 -1.07 -1.40
C GLY A 63 2.36 -0.42 -1.78
N PHE A 64 1.28 -0.98 -1.25
CA PHE A 64 -0.06 -0.44 -1.38
C PHE A 64 -0.55 0.17 -0.07
N SER A 65 -1.08 1.40 -0.09
CA SER A 65 -1.70 2.07 1.07
C SER A 65 -0.77 2.08 2.31
N LEU A 66 -1.08 1.35 3.37
CA LEU A 66 -0.18 1.19 4.52
C LEU A 66 1.15 0.54 4.11
N GLY A 67 1.11 -0.45 3.21
CA GLY A 67 2.31 -1.07 2.65
C GLY A 67 3.19 -0.09 1.88
N SER A 68 2.62 0.95 1.26
CA SER A 68 3.37 2.05 0.64
C SER A 68 4.19 2.83 1.67
N TYR A 69 3.59 3.16 2.82
CA TYR A 69 4.34 3.80 3.91
C TYR A 69 5.47 2.89 4.43
N ILE A 70 5.18 1.60 4.62
CA ILE A 70 6.18 0.62 5.07
C ILE A 70 7.32 0.50 4.05
N ALA A 71 7.00 0.42 2.75
CA ALA A 71 8.00 0.37 1.68
C ALA A 71 8.92 1.60 1.68
N THR A 72 8.31 2.79 1.83
CA THR A 72 9.05 4.05 1.93
C THR A 72 9.93 4.09 3.18
N TYR A 73 9.39 3.71 4.33
CA TYR A 73 10.13 3.66 5.59
C TYR A 73 11.33 2.69 5.52
N TYR A 74 11.10 1.49 4.96
CA TYR A 74 12.17 0.50 4.75
C TYR A 74 13.24 1.05 3.82
N ALA A 75 12.85 1.69 2.71
CA ALA A 75 13.78 2.24 1.72
C ALA A 75 14.67 3.35 2.30
N ILE A 76 14.13 4.19 3.17
CA ILE A 76 14.89 5.24 3.87
C ILE A 76 15.91 4.62 4.84
N LYS A 77 15.53 3.59 5.58
CA LYS A 77 16.40 2.93 6.56
C LYS A 77 17.46 2.03 5.91
N ASN A 78 17.17 1.46 4.75
CA ASN A 78 17.99 0.47 4.08
C ASN A 78 18.22 0.81 2.59
N PRO A 79 18.70 2.02 2.23
CA PRO A 79 18.77 2.46 0.84
C PRO A 79 19.66 1.55 -0.02
N HIS A 80 20.69 0.94 0.57
CA HIS A 80 21.59 0.00 -0.11
C HIS A 80 20.88 -1.31 -0.53
N ARG A 81 19.73 -1.66 0.09
CA ARG A 81 18.94 -2.85 -0.21
C ARG A 81 17.89 -2.61 -1.31
N ILE A 82 17.72 -1.38 -1.75
CA ILE A 82 16.67 -1.01 -2.69
C ILE A 82 17.22 -0.81 -4.10
N LYS A 83 16.54 -1.43 -5.07
CA LYS A 83 16.73 -1.14 -6.49
C LYS A 83 15.74 -0.08 -6.96
N ARG A 84 14.47 -0.20 -6.58
CA ARG A 84 13.38 0.71 -6.91
C ARG A 84 12.23 0.59 -5.91
N VAL A 85 11.44 1.65 -5.72
CA VAL A 85 10.20 1.65 -4.93
C VAL A 85 9.02 2.09 -5.77
N PHE A 86 7.88 1.38 -5.65
CA PHE A 86 6.60 1.78 -6.22
C PHE A 86 5.56 1.94 -5.10
N ASN A 87 5.08 3.14 -4.92
CA ASN A 87 4.12 3.52 -3.90
C ASN A 87 2.72 3.66 -4.54
N LEU A 88 1.83 2.75 -4.19
CA LEU A 88 0.48 2.68 -4.74
C LEU A 88 -0.55 3.15 -3.72
N ALA A 89 -1.35 4.15 -4.07
CA ALA A 89 -2.43 4.72 -3.26
C ALA A 89 -2.01 5.02 -1.81
N GLY A 90 -0.78 5.47 -1.61
CA GLY A 90 -0.23 5.78 -0.30
C GLY A 90 0.61 7.05 -0.29
N SER A 91 0.96 7.51 0.90
CA SER A 91 1.74 8.73 1.10
C SER A 91 2.77 8.57 2.23
N PRO A 92 3.90 9.30 2.17
CA PRO A 92 4.96 9.23 3.18
C PRO A 92 4.69 10.09 4.42
N SER A 93 3.47 10.58 4.62
CA SER A 93 3.15 11.47 5.73
C SER A 93 2.84 10.75 7.04
N ALA A 94 3.00 11.46 8.15
CA ALA A 94 2.35 11.11 9.40
C ALA A 94 0.83 11.01 9.23
N SER A 95 0.18 10.25 10.09
CA SER A 95 -1.29 10.23 10.14
C SER A 95 -1.84 11.58 10.61
N HIS A 96 -2.89 12.05 9.97
CA HIS A 96 -3.54 13.29 10.38
C HIS A 96 -4.17 13.13 11.78
N PRO A 97 -4.12 14.14 12.69
CA PRO A 97 -4.68 14.03 14.03
C PRO A 97 -6.14 13.56 14.07
N ILE A 98 -6.97 14.01 13.13
CA ILE A 98 -8.37 13.56 13.02
C ILE A 98 -8.48 12.05 12.71
N GLU A 99 -7.57 11.53 11.89
CA GLU A 99 -7.52 10.08 11.60
C GLU A 99 -7.13 9.29 12.85
N ILE A 100 -6.17 9.76 13.61
CA ILE A 100 -5.75 9.14 14.87
C ILE A 100 -6.94 9.04 15.82
N VAL A 101 -7.66 10.15 16.04
CA VAL A 101 -8.86 10.16 16.90
C VAL A 101 -9.93 9.17 16.42
N ARG A 102 -10.20 9.12 15.10
CA ARG A 102 -11.17 8.16 14.51
C ARG A 102 -10.75 6.71 14.74
N ARG A 103 -9.45 6.43 14.62
CA ARG A 103 -8.89 5.08 14.82
C ARG A 103 -8.90 4.67 16.30
N GLU A 104 -8.63 5.61 17.21
CA GLU A 104 -8.77 5.37 18.67
C GLU A 104 -10.22 5.04 19.05
N ILE A 105 -11.19 5.79 18.50
CA ILE A 105 -12.62 5.50 18.71
C ILE A 105 -12.93 4.07 18.21
N LYS A 106 -12.42 3.71 17.02
CA LYS A 106 -12.65 2.38 16.46
C LYS A 106 -12.05 1.26 17.31
N LEU A 107 -10.85 1.45 17.84
CA LEU A 107 -10.23 0.49 18.77
C LEU A 107 -11.07 0.32 20.04
N LYS A 108 -11.53 1.42 20.63
CA LYS A 108 -12.44 1.37 21.81
C LYS A 108 -13.78 0.69 21.52
N GLU A 109 -14.30 0.84 20.29
CA GLU A 109 -15.51 0.11 19.86
C GLU A 109 -15.27 -1.40 19.81
N ILE A 110 -14.13 -1.83 19.28
CA ILE A 110 -13.74 -3.24 19.20
C ILE A 110 -13.58 -3.81 20.62
N GLU A 111 -12.90 -3.13 21.51
CA GLU A 111 -12.75 -3.55 22.92
C GLU A 111 -14.10 -3.75 23.63
N LYS A 112 -15.11 -2.93 23.29
CA LYS A 112 -16.42 -2.98 23.97
C LYS A 112 -17.40 -3.94 23.32
N LYS A 113 -17.38 -4.09 22.00
CA LYS A 113 -18.42 -4.78 21.21
C LYS A 113 -17.90 -5.99 20.44
N GLY A 114 -16.57 -6.21 20.44
CA GLY A 114 -15.91 -7.18 19.58
C GLY A 114 -15.65 -6.63 18.17
N PHE A 115 -14.92 -7.40 17.41
CA PHE A 115 -14.62 -7.11 16.01
C PHE A 115 -15.78 -7.51 15.10
N PHE A 116 -16.14 -6.62 14.20
CA PHE A 116 -17.13 -6.89 13.16
C PHE A 116 -16.44 -6.83 11.80
N SER A 117 -16.82 -7.73 10.92
CA SER A 117 -16.39 -7.70 9.52
C SER A 117 -16.80 -6.39 8.84
N LEU A 118 -16.19 -6.12 7.71
CA LEU A 118 -16.56 -4.97 6.88
C LEU A 118 -17.97 -5.15 6.34
N PRO A 119 -18.93 -4.23 6.63
CA PRO A 119 -20.26 -4.30 6.05
C PRO A 119 -20.21 -4.26 4.51
N TYR A 120 -21.05 -5.05 3.87
CA TYR A 120 -21.08 -5.20 2.41
C TYR A 120 -21.30 -3.85 1.70
N GLU A 121 -22.24 -3.04 2.19
CA GLU A 121 -22.51 -1.69 1.68
C GLU A 121 -21.29 -0.77 1.84
N LYS A 122 -20.49 -0.99 2.89
CA LYS A 122 -19.26 -0.23 3.09
C LYS A 122 -18.20 -0.64 2.06
N ALA A 123 -18.05 -1.93 1.77
CA ALA A 123 -17.16 -2.42 0.72
C ALA A 123 -17.53 -1.83 -0.64
N ILE A 124 -18.83 -1.87 -1.01
CA ILE A 124 -19.35 -1.25 -2.24
C ILE A 124 -18.99 0.25 -2.29
N SER A 125 -19.15 0.98 -1.18
CA SER A 125 -18.88 2.42 -1.13
C SER A 125 -17.42 2.80 -1.33
N LEU A 126 -16.50 1.84 -1.28
CA LEU A 126 -15.06 2.02 -1.52
C LEU A 126 -14.69 1.86 -2.99
N LEU A 127 -15.62 1.38 -3.83
CA LEU A 127 -15.38 1.10 -5.25
C LEU A 127 -15.82 2.27 -6.15
N GLU A 128 -15.24 2.31 -7.33
CA GLU A 128 -15.76 3.12 -8.44
C GLU A 128 -17.18 2.71 -8.79
N GLU A 129 -18.01 3.65 -9.19
CA GLU A 129 -19.41 3.42 -9.54
C GLU A 129 -19.59 2.27 -10.55
N LYS A 130 -18.72 2.21 -11.56
CA LYS A 130 -18.73 1.15 -12.59
C LYS A 130 -18.51 -0.27 -12.03
N ASN A 131 -17.86 -0.38 -10.86
CA ASN A 131 -17.47 -1.65 -10.24
C ASN A 131 -18.39 -2.06 -9.07
N GLN A 132 -19.31 -1.21 -8.65
CA GLN A 132 -20.18 -1.45 -7.48
C GLN A 132 -21.11 -2.67 -7.64
N ASN A 133 -21.39 -3.08 -8.87
CA ASN A 133 -22.18 -4.27 -9.19
C ASN A 133 -21.32 -5.54 -9.41
N ASP A 134 -19.99 -5.45 -9.31
CA ASP A 134 -19.09 -6.61 -9.36
C ASP A 134 -19.08 -7.30 -7.99
N THR A 135 -20.00 -8.25 -7.82
CA THR A 135 -20.15 -8.98 -6.55
C THR A 135 -18.90 -9.74 -6.15
N GLN A 136 -18.18 -10.34 -7.12
CA GLN A 136 -16.94 -11.05 -6.85
C GLN A 136 -15.86 -10.11 -6.30
N LEU A 137 -15.79 -8.88 -6.79
CA LEU A 137 -14.86 -7.87 -6.28
C LEU A 137 -15.22 -7.46 -4.85
N VAL A 138 -16.52 -7.22 -4.59
CA VAL A 138 -17.00 -6.87 -3.25
C VAL A 138 -16.74 -8.03 -2.26
N ASP A 139 -17.05 -9.26 -2.65
CA ASP A 139 -16.78 -10.46 -1.85
C ASP A 139 -15.29 -10.58 -1.51
N THR A 140 -14.41 -10.39 -2.50
CA THR A 140 -12.96 -10.40 -2.27
C THR A 140 -12.53 -9.40 -1.20
N ILE A 141 -13.06 -8.18 -1.21
CA ILE A 141 -12.72 -7.14 -0.22
C ILE A 141 -13.23 -7.53 1.17
N VAL A 142 -14.48 -8.00 1.27
CA VAL A 142 -15.08 -8.42 2.54
C VAL A 142 -14.35 -9.63 3.11
N ASP A 143 -14.02 -10.60 2.27
CA ASP A 143 -13.33 -11.83 2.66
C ASP A 143 -11.90 -11.58 3.12
N MET A 144 -11.14 -10.68 2.49
CA MET A 144 -9.83 -10.24 2.98
C MET A 144 -9.95 -9.68 4.40
N PHE A 145 -10.89 -8.76 4.58
CA PHE A 145 -11.10 -8.12 5.87
C PHE A 145 -11.50 -9.13 6.97
N THR A 146 -12.42 -10.04 6.63
CA THR A 146 -12.93 -11.04 7.57
C THR A 146 -11.87 -12.07 7.96
N SER A 147 -11.14 -12.59 6.98
CA SER A 147 -10.14 -13.65 7.22
C SER A 147 -8.89 -13.16 7.95
N LEU A 148 -8.52 -11.90 7.79
CA LEU A 148 -7.42 -11.29 8.54
C LEU A 148 -7.78 -11.08 10.02
N GLY A 149 -9.03 -10.76 10.32
CA GLY A 149 -9.58 -10.75 11.67
C GLY A 149 -9.08 -9.62 12.57
N GLU A 150 -9.56 -9.66 13.83
CA GLU A 150 -9.36 -8.61 14.82
C GLU A 150 -7.90 -8.30 15.11
N GLU A 151 -7.10 -9.32 15.34
CA GLU A 151 -5.71 -9.14 15.75
C GLU A 151 -4.91 -8.34 14.72
N ASN A 152 -4.99 -8.72 13.43
CA ASN A 152 -4.34 -7.98 12.35
C ASN A 152 -4.87 -6.54 12.27
N TYR A 153 -6.18 -6.36 12.39
CA TYR A 153 -6.79 -5.04 12.34
C TYR A 153 -6.25 -4.11 13.45
N VAL A 154 -6.17 -4.62 14.67
CA VAL A 154 -5.65 -3.87 15.83
C VAL A 154 -4.18 -3.49 15.64
N TYR A 155 -3.32 -4.44 15.24
CA TYR A 155 -1.90 -4.14 14.99
C TYR A 155 -1.73 -3.12 13.88
N GLN A 156 -2.42 -3.31 12.75
CA GLN A 156 -2.32 -2.41 11.61
C GLN A 156 -2.85 -1.00 11.90
N LEU A 157 -3.97 -0.86 12.65
CA LEU A 157 -4.46 0.45 13.08
C LEU A 157 -3.48 1.13 14.02
N LYS A 158 -2.96 0.41 15.03
CA LYS A 158 -1.99 0.96 15.98
C LYS A 158 -0.72 1.41 15.31
N SER A 159 -0.19 0.68 14.31
CA SER A 159 1.01 1.09 13.58
C SER A 159 0.87 2.48 12.97
N THR A 160 -0.33 2.83 12.51
CA THR A 160 -0.57 4.13 11.89
C THR A 160 -0.40 5.32 12.86
N PHE A 161 -0.47 5.11 14.19
CA PHE A 161 -0.24 6.17 15.18
C PHE A 161 1.23 6.58 15.26
N TYR A 162 2.13 5.69 14.89
CA TYR A 162 3.57 5.89 14.94
C TYR A 162 4.19 6.34 13.62
N ARG A 163 3.36 6.59 12.60
CA ARG A 163 3.83 7.15 11.33
C ARG A 163 4.42 8.54 11.53
N LYS A 164 5.62 8.74 10.99
CA LYS A 164 6.31 10.03 10.91
C LYS A 164 6.13 10.64 9.52
N ASP A 165 6.36 11.93 9.39
CA ASP A 165 6.52 12.57 8.10
C ASP A 165 7.91 12.22 7.53
N LEU A 166 7.95 11.61 6.36
CA LEU A 166 9.17 11.09 5.73
C LEU A 166 9.59 11.89 4.49
N HIS A 167 8.99 13.06 4.25
CA HIS A 167 9.28 13.82 3.04
C HIS A 167 10.71 14.32 2.96
N GLU A 168 11.30 14.70 4.09
CA GLU A 168 12.66 15.22 4.11
C GLU A 168 13.68 14.10 3.83
N GLU A 169 13.49 12.94 4.46
CA GLU A 169 14.37 11.79 4.29
C GLU A 169 14.33 11.23 2.86
N LEU A 170 13.21 11.38 2.14
CA LEU A 170 13.11 10.99 0.74
C LEU A 170 14.09 11.74 -0.18
N LYS A 171 14.54 12.95 0.21
CA LYS A 171 15.47 13.76 -0.58
C LYS A 171 16.86 13.13 -0.71
N GLU A 172 17.20 12.23 0.20
CA GLU A 172 18.52 11.56 0.25
C GLU A 172 18.55 10.28 -0.60
N LEU A 173 17.43 9.88 -1.23
CA LEU A 173 17.36 8.61 -1.96
C LEU A 173 17.68 8.80 -3.45
N GLU A 174 18.58 7.96 -3.97
CA GLU A 174 19.13 8.08 -5.33
C GLU A 174 18.65 6.98 -6.30
N PHE A 175 17.54 6.31 -6.00
CA PHE A 175 16.94 5.29 -6.86
C PHE A 175 15.50 5.66 -7.27
N PRO A 176 14.95 5.04 -8.33
CA PRO A 176 13.60 5.37 -8.82
C PRO A 176 12.52 5.11 -7.76
N ILE A 177 11.72 6.13 -7.47
CA ILE A 177 10.59 6.10 -6.55
C ILE A 177 9.36 6.59 -7.29
N TYR A 178 8.41 5.69 -7.53
CA TYR A 178 7.17 6.04 -8.22
C TYR A 178 6.01 6.08 -7.25
N TYR A 179 5.13 7.03 -7.43
CA TYR A 179 3.83 7.13 -6.77
C TYR A 179 2.75 7.04 -7.82
N TYR A 180 1.77 6.18 -7.61
CA TYR A 180 0.59 6.06 -8.46
C TYR A 180 -0.69 6.07 -7.63
N TYR A 181 -1.65 6.93 -7.97
CA TYR A 181 -2.83 7.16 -7.15
C TYR A 181 -4.04 7.64 -7.98
N SER A 182 -5.24 7.55 -7.41
CA SER A 182 -6.45 8.16 -7.95
C SER A 182 -6.64 9.58 -7.43
N THR A 183 -6.98 10.53 -8.31
CA THR A 183 -7.07 11.97 -7.98
C THR A 183 -8.16 12.32 -6.97
N LYS A 184 -9.15 11.46 -6.80
CA LYS A 184 -10.29 11.63 -5.88
C LYS A 184 -10.35 10.55 -4.80
N ASP A 185 -9.26 9.83 -4.57
CA ASP A 185 -9.15 8.81 -3.51
C ASP A 185 -9.33 9.46 -2.14
N ARG A 186 -10.38 9.05 -1.41
CA ARG A 186 -10.76 9.64 -0.11
C ARG A 186 -9.90 9.15 1.05
N LEU A 187 -9.12 8.08 0.84
CA LEU A 187 -8.24 7.51 1.85
C LEU A 187 -6.80 8.01 1.71
N LEU A 188 -6.47 8.66 0.59
CA LEU A 188 -5.16 9.22 0.33
C LEU A 188 -5.02 10.63 0.93
N ASN A 189 -3.87 10.91 1.54
CA ASN A 189 -3.51 12.27 1.93
C ASN A 189 -3.00 13.08 0.73
N HIS A 190 -3.90 13.76 0.01
CA HIS A 190 -3.56 14.56 -1.17
C HIS A 190 -2.64 15.75 -0.86
N ALA A 191 -2.68 16.30 0.36
CA ALA A 191 -1.74 17.35 0.76
C ALA A 191 -0.30 16.82 0.83
N SER A 192 -0.13 15.56 1.24
CA SER A 192 1.17 14.89 1.21
C SER A 192 1.67 14.66 -0.22
N ILE A 193 0.78 14.29 -1.15
CA ILE A 193 1.14 14.16 -2.58
C ILE A 193 1.60 15.50 -3.16
N LYS A 194 0.89 16.59 -2.86
CA LYS A 194 1.31 17.92 -3.28
C LYS A 194 2.68 18.29 -2.70
N LYS A 195 2.94 17.95 -1.45
CA LYS A 195 4.26 18.16 -0.83
C LYS A 195 5.36 17.36 -1.56
N LEU A 196 5.08 16.13 -2.03
CA LEU A 196 6.01 15.37 -2.87
C LEU A 196 6.30 16.06 -4.21
N GLU A 197 5.29 16.63 -4.87
CA GLU A 197 5.46 17.43 -6.09
C GLU A 197 6.39 18.62 -5.87
N GLU A 198 6.23 19.32 -4.73
CA GLU A 198 7.01 20.48 -4.36
C GLU A 198 8.49 20.15 -4.09
N LEU A 199 8.83 18.91 -3.75
CA LEU A 199 10.21 18.46 -3.57
C LEU A 199 11.04 18.55 -4.88
N LYS A 200 10.41 18.41 -6.05
CA LYS A 200 11.06 18.41 -7.37
C LYS A 200 12.27 17.45 -7.45
N HIS A 201 12.15 16.31 -6.78
CA HIS A 201 13.24 15.35 -6.66
C HIS A 201 13.41 14.54 -7.96
N PRO A 202 14.64 14.40 -8.52
CA PRO A 202 14.85 13.78 -9.84
C PRO A 202 14.45 12.30 -9.91
N HIS A 203 14.52 11.59 -8.80
CA HIS A 203 14.18 10.17 -8.72
C HIS A 203 12.72 9.89 -8.31
N ILE A 204 11.94 10.92 -7.90
CA ILE A 204 10.53 10.77 -7.55
C ILE A 204 9.67 11.12 -8.77
N LYS A 205 8.84 10.16 -9.20
CA LYS A 205 7.86 10.37 -10.28
C LYS A 205 6.45 10.13 -9.75
N LEU A 206 5.56 11.09 -10.02
CA LEU A 206 4.17 11.05 -9.60
C LEU A 206 3.28 10.80 -10.81
N PHE A 207 2.47 9.78 -10.75
CA PHE A 207 1.48 9.43 -11.75
C PHE A 207 0.12 9.32 -11.09
N ASN A 208 -0.90 9.69 -11.82
CA ASN A 208 -2.26 9.58 -11.32
C ASN A 208 -3.22 9.09 -12.41
N ARG A 209 -4.38 8.67 -11.96
CA ARG A 209 -5.57 8.45 -12.77
C ARG A 209 -6.72 9.28 -12.23
N GLU A 210 -7.61 9.69 -13.07
CA GLU A 210 -8.87 10.28 -12.62
C GLU A 210 -9.77 9.20 -12.02
N GLY A 211 -10.36 9.46 -10.86
CA GLY A 211 -11.30 8.57 -10.20
C GLY A 211 -11.15 8.50 -8.70
N TYR A 212 -11.97 7.64 -8.08
CA TYR A 212 -12.11 7.50 -6.62
C TYR A 212 -11.43 6.26 -6.06
N SER A 213 -11.08 5.29 -6.92
CA SER A 213 -10.59 3.99 -6.47
C SER A 213 -9.37 4.10 -5.58
N HIS A 214 -9.48 3.54 -4.38
CA HIS A 214 -8.34 3.22 -3.54
C HIS A 214 -7.77 1.83 -3.90
N ASN A 215 -8.64 0.87 -4.21
CA ASN A 215 -8.30 -0.51 -4.51
C ASN A 215 -7.84 -0.71 -5.97
N ILE A 216 -6.93 0.14 -6.45
CA ILE A 216 -6.46 0.17 -7.83
C ILE A 216 -6.00 -1.21 -8.36
N PRO A 217 -5.31 -2.08 -7.57
CA PRO A 217 -4.90 -3.41 -8.06
C PRO A 217 -6.08 -4.30 -8.47
N LEU A 218 -7.22 -4.13 -7.81
CA LEU A 218 -8.43 -4.91 -8.07
C LEU A 218 -9.33 -4.26 -9.13
N GLU A 219 -9.37 -2.92 -9.18
CA GLU A 219 -10.30 -2.19 -10.03
C GLU A 219 -9.72 -1.77 -11.39
N GLU A 220 -8.39 -1.52 -11.45
CA GLU A 220 -7.70 -1.01 -12.64
C GLU A 220 -6.38 -1.76 -12.91
N PRO A 221 -6.37 -3.10 -12.86
CA PRO A 221 -5.14 -3.88 -12.91
C PRO A 221 -4.36 -3.71 -14.22
N GLU A 222 -5.05 -3.60 -15.37
CA GLU A 222 -4.41 -3.41 -16.67
C GLU A 222 -3.65 -2.09 -16.72
N LEU A 223 -4.29 -0.98 -16.33
CA LEU A 223 -3.65 0.33 -16.34
C LEU A 223 -2.49 0.38 -15.35
N LEU A 224 -2.67 -0.17 -14.15
CA LEU A 224 -1.62 -0.26 -13.13
C LEU A 224 -0.42 -1.04 -13.66
N SER A 225 -0.64 -2.16 -14.36
CA SER A 225 0.45 -2.98 -14.88
C SER A 225 1.35 -2.23 -15.86
N LYS A 226 0.80 -1.29 -16.65
CA LYS A 226 1.57 -0.44 -17.56
C LYS A 226 2.55 0.46 -16.82
N TYR A 227 2.12 1.07 -15.70
CA TYR A 227 2.98 1.90 -14.85
C TYR A 227 4.03 1.07 -14.10
N ILE A 228 3.69 -0.15 -13.66
CA ILE A 228 4.64 -1.06 -13.02
C ILE A 228 5.73 -1.47 -14.03
N LYS A 229 5.37 -1.84 -15.26
CA LYS A 229 6.34 -2.17 -16.31
C LYS A 229 7.26 -0.98 -16.62
N MET A 230 6.70 0.21 -16.79
CA MET A 230 7.49 1.43 -17.00
C MET A 230 8.45 1.72 -15.82
N TRP A 231 8.04 1.45 -14.58
CA TRP A 231 8.89 1.61 -13.40
C TRP A 231 10.06 0.61 -13.39
N LEU A 232 9.84 -0.63 -13.86
CA LEU A 232 10.87 -1.68 -13.90
C LEU A 232 11.89 -1.48 -15.03
N GLU A 233 11.51 -0.76 -16.08
CA GLU A 233 12.36 -0.43 -17.23
C GLU A 233 13.29 0.77 -16.99
N ASN A 234 13.04 1.55 -15.94
CA ASN A 234 13.86 2.71 -15.52
C ASN A 234 14.71 2.39 -14.30
#